data_e569c53574a76e7cae18a536a2034511
#
_entry.id   e569c53574a76e7cae18a536a2034511
#
_cell.length_a   1.000
_cell.length_b   1.000
_cell.length_c   1.000
_cell.angle_alpha   90.00
_cell.angle_beta   90.00
_cell.angle_gamma   90.00
#
_symmetry.space_group_name_H-M   'P 1'
#
loop_
_entity.id
_entity.type
_entity.pdbx_description
1 polymer ?
#
loop_
_entity_poly.entity_id
_entity_poly.type
_entity_poly.pdbx_seq_one_letter_code
_entity_poly.pdbx_strand_id
1 'polypeptide(L)'
;MAKTKTEPWFYLNDYRGKDFAGEWPTFPEMLKIQTSRYPDRPYFVDFDGPNGSKNVLTYAQVFDKVQNLAKWMIANGLEKGDKVVVSGKNAPEWGVVYLAALYASGIIVPIDAALHEKEMLNLLEVAKPKFIFVDDEKIAYINEKYAETPIFSLNSEKIKKYVYNIKTDKEVEF
;
A
#
# COMPACT_ATOMS: atom_id res chain seq x y z
N MET A 1 7.35 29.40 35.14
CA MET A 1 8.06 28.64 34.09
C MET A 1 7.10 28.36 32.96
N ALA A 2 7.28 28.99 31.79
CA ALA A 2 6.44 28.74 30.63
C ALA A 2 6.68 27.28 30.17
N LYS A 3 5.62 26.49 30.09
CA LYS A 3 5.68 25.17 29.46
C LYS A 3 6.03 25.40 27.98
N THR A 4 7.28 25.13 27.60
CA THR A 4 7.65 25.02 26.17
C THR A 4 6.73 24.00 25.56
N LYS A 5 5.83 24.41 24.66
CA LYS A 5 5.06 23.51 23.82
C LYS A 5 6.08 22.74 22.99
N THR A 6 6.33 21.47 23.32
CA THR A 6 7.09 20.56 22.47
C THR A 6 6.22 20.25 21.25
N GLU A 7 6.74 20.54 20.06
CA GLU A 7 6.06 20.22 18.82
C GLU A 7 5.85 18.71 18.72
N PRO A 8 4.70 18.24 18.17
CA PRO A 8 4.34 16.81 18.12
C PRO A 8 5.38 15.92 17.44
N TRP A 9 6.19 16.49 16.56
CA TRP A 9 7.24 15.76 15.82
C TRP A 9 8.62 15.79 16.51
N PHE A 10 8.74 16.37 17.70
CA PHE A 10 10.02 16.51 18.42
C PHE A 10 10.72 15.18 18.65
N TYR A 11 9.97 14.09 18.75
CA TYR A 11 10.49 12.72 18.88
C TYR A 11 11.38 12.29 17.70
N LEU A 12 11.23 12.92 16.52
CA LEU A 12 12.05 12.60 15.35
C LEU A 12 13.53 12.96 15.56
N ASN A 13 13.83 13.86 16.50
CA ASN A 13 15.22 14.22 16.80
C ASN A 13 16.02 13.04 17.37
N ASP A 14 15.35 12.06 18.02
CA ASP A 14 15.99 10.86 18.55
C ASP A 14 16.42 9.88 17.44
N TYR A 15 15.90 10.07 16.22
CA TYR A 15 16.14 9.23 15.04
C TYR A 15 17.00 9.93 13.99
N ARG A 16 17.10 11.27 14.05
CA ARG A 16 17.89 12.05 13.10
C ARG A 16 19.38 11.69 13.20
N GLY A 17 20.03 11.51 12.04
CA GLY A 17 21.42 11.09 11.93
C GLY A 17 21.66 9.59 12.14
N LYS A 18 20.61 8.85 12.53
CA LYS A 18 20.64 7.39 12.75
C LYS A 18 19.74 6.65 11.76
N ASP A 19 18.47 7.05 11.67
CA ASP A 19 17.44 6.41 10.84
C ASP A 19 17.07 7.26 9.62
N PHE A 20 17.39 8.54 9.62
CA PHE A 20 17.27 9.45 8.47
C PHE A 20 18.25 10.62 8.60
N ALA A 21 18.63 11.24 7.46
CA ALA A 21 19.63 12.31 7.42
C ALA A 21 19.05 13.69 7.10
N GLY A 22 17.90 13.78 6.44
CA GLY A 22 17.28 15.01 5.98
C GLY A 22 16.66 15.86 7.11
N GLU A 23 16.02 16.95 6.75
CA GLU A 23 15.20 17.73 7.68
C GLU A 23 13.99 16.92 8.15
N TRP A 24 13.38 16.17 7.23
CA TRP A 24 12.28 15.24 7.47
C TRP A 24 12.63 13.86 6.95
N PRO A 25 12.14 12.79 7.61
CA PRO A 25 12.29 11.46 7.08
C PRO A 25 11.46 11.31 5.80
N THR A 26 11.94 10.49 4.88
CA THR A 26 11.14 9.97 3.76
C THR A 26 9.99 9.12 4.28
N PHE A 27 9.03 8.80 3.41
CA PHE A 27 7.91 7.93 3.79
C PHE A 27 8.36 6.54 4.29
N PRO A 28 9.29 5.83 3.61
CA PRO A 28 9.84 4.57 4.11
C PRO A 28 10.51 4.69 5.49
N GLU A 29 11.34 5.72 5.69
CA GLU A 29 12.01 5.98 6.97
C GLU A 29 10.99 6.28 8.08
N MET A 30 9.96 7.11 7.80
CA MET A 30 8.90 7.40 8.75
C MET A 30 8.13 6.15 9.15
N LEU A 31 7.75 5.31 8.19
CA LEU A 31 7.02 4.07 8.46
C LEU A 31 7.86 3.12 9.33
N LYS A 32 9.16 2.99 9.05
CA LYS A 32 10.10 2.22 9.86
C LYS A 32 10.19 2.74 11.29
N ILE A 33 10.35 4.07 11.46
CA ILE A 33 10.41 4.71 12.77
C ILE A 33 9.12 4.44 13.57
N GLN A 34 7.94 4.64 12.96
CA GLN A 34 6.67 4.40 13.64
C GLN A 34 6.49 2.94 14.03
N THR A 35 6.88 2.02 13.16
CA THR A 35 6.83 0.58 13.44
C THR A 35 7.74 0.20 14.61
N SER A 36 8.95 0.73 14.67
CA SER A 36 9.87 0.48 15.80
C SER A 36 9.35 1.01 17.13
N ARG A 37 8.58 2.12 17.10
CA ARG A 37 7.98 2.73 18.31
C ARG A 37 6.76 1.98 18.83
N TYR A 38 5.97 1.41 17.91
CA TYR A 38 4.65 0.88 18.23
C TYR A 38 4.36 -0.46 17.53
N PRO A 39 5.25 -1.46 17.58
CA PRO A 39 5.14 -2.66 16.74
C PRO A 39 3.81 -3.41 16.95
N ASP A 40 3.34 -3.47 18.18
CA ASP A 40 2.16 -4.27 18.57
C ASP A 40 0.85 -3.47 18.61
N ARG A 41 0.90 -2.15 18.36
CA ARG A 41 -0.33 -1.35 18.30
C ARG A 41 -1.11 -1.63 17.03
N PRO A 42 -2.46 -1.57 17.09
CA PRO A 42 -3.29 -1.62 15.90
C PRO A 42 -2.93 -0.50 14.91
N TYR A 43 -2.74 -0.87 13.66
CA TYR A 43 -2.57 0.07 12.52
C TYR A 43 -3.86 0.12 11.70
N PHE A 44 -4.34 -1.04 11.21
CA PHE A 44 -5.62 -1.21 10.56
C PHE A 44 -6.55 -2.05 11.41
N VAL A 45 -7.81 -1.64 11.46
CA VAL A 45 -8.88 -2.39 12.12
C VAL A 45 -10.05 -2.48 11.15
N ASP A 46 -10.34 -3.71 10.73
CA ASP A 46 -11.50 -4.02 9.93
C ASP A 46 -12.56 -4.67 10.83
N PHE A 47 -13.75 -4.07 10.89
CA PHE A 47 -14.86 -4.55 11.71
C PHE A 47 -15.75 -5.56 10.97
N ASP A 48 -15.64 -5.61 9.62
CA ASP A 48 -16.39 -6.48 8.73
C ASP A 48 -15.50 -7.54 8.08
N GLY A 49 -14.48 -7.99 8.80
CA GLY A 49 -13.55 -9.02 8.34
C GLY A 49 -14.23 -10.38 8.06
N PRO A 50 -13.49 -11.38 7.64
CA PRO A 50 -14.04 -12.68 7.28
C PRO A 50 -15.00 -13.24 8.33
N ASN A 51 -16.20 -13.64 7.91
CA ASN A 51 -17.28 -14.14 8.80
C ASN A 51 -17.80 -13.12 9.83
N GLY A 52 -17.69 -11.82 9.56
CA GLY A 52 -18.11 -10.76 10.48
C GLY A 52 -17.20 -10.64 11.72
N SER A 53 -16.01 -11.20 11.67
CA SER A 53 -15.02 -11.09 12.74
C SER A 53 -14.18 -9.81 12.57
N LYS A 54 -13.80 -9.23 13.70
CA LYS A 54 -12.87 -8.12 13.72
C LYS A 54 -11.48 -8.60 13.28
N ASN A 55 -10.94 -8.00 12.22
CA ASN A 55 -9.56 -8.23 11.78
C ASN A 55 -8.68 -7.04 12.20
N VAL A 56 -7.56 -7.31 12.84
CA VAL A 56 -6.63 -6.27 13.32
C VAL A 56 -5.24 -6.58 12.79
N LEU A 57 -4.66 -5.62 12.09
CA LEU A 57 -3.24 -5.66 11.71
C LEU A 57 -2.46 -4.65 12.56
N THR A 58 -1.37 -5.10 13.17
CA THR A 58 -0.47 -4.23 13.93
C THR A 58 0.47 -3.46 13.00
N TYR A 59 1.19 -2.46 13.55
CA TYR A 59 2.24 -1.74 12.81
C TYR A 59 3.28 -2.69 12.22
N ALA A 60 3.76 -3.66 12.99
CA ALA A 60 4.74 -4.63 12.51
C ALA A 60 4.20 -5.47 11.35
N GLN A 61 2.96 -5.96 11.46
CA GLN A 61 2.31 -6.75 10.41
C GLN A 61 2.07 -5.96 9.14
N VAL A 62 1.63 -4.69 9.27
CA VAL A 62 1.44 -3.80 8.12
C VAL A 62 2.77 -3.50 7.46
N PHE A 63 3.82 -3.21 8.23
CA PHE A 63 5.15 -2.92 7.71
C PHE A 63 5.71 -4.10 6.90
N ASP A 64 5.60 -5.33 7.43
CA ASP A 64 6.01 -6.54 6.72
C ASP A 64 5.27 -6.71 5.39
N LYS A 65 3.94 -6.57 5.39
CA LYS A 65 3.12 -6.66 4.17
C LYS A 65 3.47 -5.58 3.15
N VAL A 66 3.67 -4.34 3.61
CA VAL A 66 4.06 -3.20 2.77
C VAL A 66 5.41 -3.44 2.12
N GLN A 67 6.42 -3.86 2.90
CA GLN A 67 7.75 -4.15 2.36
C GLN A 67 7.73 -5.30 1.35
N ASN A 68 7.02 -6.39 1.65
CA ASN A 68 6.93 -7.55 0.76
C ASN A 68 6.28 -7.17 -0.58
N LEU A 69 5.19 -6.40 -0.55
CA LEU A 69 4.51 -5.95 -1.76
C LEU A 69 5.35 -4.93 -2.54
N ALA A 70 5.99 -3.98 -1.86
CA ALA A 70 6.89 -3.01 -2.49
C ALA A 70 8.09 -3.69 -3.17
N LYS A 71 8.74 -4.64 -2.48
CA LYS A 71 9.81 -5.47 -3.06
C LYS A 71 9.34 -6.18 -4.33
N TRP A 72 8.16 -6.78 -4.27
CA TRP A 72 7.61 -7.48 -5.43
C TRP A 72 7.35 -6.51 -6.59
N MET A 73 6.78 -5.33 -6.33
CA MET A 73 6.53 -4.32 -7.37
C MET A 73 7.84 -3.91 -8.06
N ILE A 74 8.88 -3.57 -7.30
CA ILE A 74 10.20 -3.19 -7.83
C ILE A 74 10.82 -4.36 -8.63
N ALA A 75 10.80 -5.57 -8.07
CA ALA A 75 11.34 -6.77 -8.72
C ALA A 75 10.62 -7.13 -10.04
N ASN A 76 9.39 -6.63 -10.23
CA ASN A 76 8.59 -6.77 -11.45
C ASN A 76 8.53 -5.49 -12.29
N GLY A 77 9.50 -4.59 -12.10
CA GLY A 77 9.77 -3.47 -12.97
C GLY A 77 8.99 -2.20 -12.64
N LEU A 78 8.53 -2.01 -11.39
CA LEU A 78 8.07 -0.69 -10.96
C LEU A 78 9.27 0.24 -10.85
N GLU A 79 9.20 1.36 -11.55
CA GLU A 79 10.18 2.42 -11.49
C GLU A 79 9.59 3.65 -10.79
N LYS A 80 10.48 4.54 -10.32
CA LYS A 80 10.05 5.80 -9.69
C LYS A 80 9.15 6.59 -10.63
N GLY A 81 7.95 6.93 -10.15
CA GLY A 81 6.96 7.68 -10.91
C GLY A 81 5.99 6.82 -11.71
N ASP A 82 6.19 5.51 -11.79
CA ASP A 82 5.18 4.60 -12.34
C ASP A 82 3.90 4.62 -11.49
N LYS A 83 2.77 4.44 -12.15
CA LYS A 83 1.47 4.51 -11.49
C LYS A 83 0.97 3.13 -11.08
N VAL A 84 0.43 3.06 -9.88
CA VAL A 84 -0.25 1.90 -9.31
C VAL A 84 -1.69 2.30 -9.02
N VAL A 85 -2.64 1.63 -9.65
CA VAL A 85 -4.06 1.86 -9.40
C VAL A 85 -4.54 0.96 -8.27
N VAL A 86 -5.35 1.54 -7.37
CA VAL A 86 -6.09 0.81 -6.34
C VAL A 86 -7.55 1.24 -6.35
N SER A 87 -8.49 0.27 -6.43
CA SER A 87 -9.93 0.52 -6.38
C SER A 87 -10.65 -0.66 -5.74
N GLY A 88 -11.22 -0.44 -4.58
CA GLY A 88 -11.92 -1.47 -3.82
C GLY A 88 -12.57 -0.91 -2.58
N LYS A 89 -13.25 -1.79 -1.82
CA LYS A 89 -13.83 -1.45 -0.53
C LYS A 89 -12.74 -1.05 0.47
N ASN A 90 -13.13 -0.27 1.47
CA ASN A 90 -12.25 0.07 2.58
C ASN A 90 -11.87 -1.19 3.35
N ALA A 91 -10.63 -1.63 3.18
CA ALA A 91 -10.08 -2.83 3.79
C ALA A 91 -8.58 -2.66 4.05
N PRO A 92 -7.97 -3.44 4.95
CA PRO A 92 -6.53 -3.40 5.18
C PRO A 92 -5.69 -3.61 3.92
N GLU A 93 -6.15 -4.46 3.01
CA GLU A 93 -5.52 -4.75 1.72
C GLU A 93 -5.36 -3.51 0.86
N TRP A 94 -6.41 -2.70 0.77
CA TRP A 94 -6.39 -1.42 0.06
C TRP A 94 -5.32 -0.49 0.65
N GLY A 95 -5.30 -0.40 1.99
CA GLY A 95 -4.30 0.41 2.71
C GLY A 95 -2.87 -0.09 2.50
N VAL A 96 -2.65 -1.39 2.51
CA VAL A 96 -1.33 -2.00 2.26
C VAL A 96 -0.84 -1.70 0.84
N VAL A 97 -1.70 -1.79 -0.19
CA VAL A 97 -1.34 -1.43 -1.57
C VAL A 97 -0.96 0.04 -1.67
N TYR A 98 -1.76 0.93 -1.05
CA TYR A 98 -1.49 2.36 -1.02
C TYR A 98 -0.11 2.66 -0.45
N LEU A 99 0.18 2.12 0.72
CA LEU A 99 1.45 2.32 1.41
C LEU A 99 2.62 1.67 0.65
N ALA A 100 2.43 0.48 0.06
CA ALA A 100 3.47 -0.22 -0.69
C ALA A 100 3.87 0.53 -1.97
N ALA A 101 2.91 1.11 -2.69
CA ALA A 101 3.20 1.94 -3.86
C ALA A 101 4.05 3.15 -3.49
N LEU A 102 3.72 3.85 -2.40
CA LEU A 102 4.53 4.97 -1.88
C LEU A 102 5.91 4.51 -1.40
N TYR A 103 5.97 3.36 -0.73
CA TYR A 103 7.22 2.78 -0.25
C TYR A 103 8.18 2.44 -1.39
N ALA A 104 7.63 1.99 -2.53
CA ALA A 104 8.37 1.69 -3.75
C ALA A 104 8.62 2.92 -4.65
N SER A 105 8.38 4.14 -4.17
CA SER A 105 8.52 5.39 -4.94
C SER A 105 7.60 5.50 -6.17
N GLY A 106 6.55 4.70 -6.23
CA GLY A 106 5.50 4.78 -7.24
C GLY A 106 4.50 5.90 -6.94
N ILE A 107 3.66 6.21 -7.92
CA ILE A 107 2.52 7.12 -7.79
C ILE A 107 1.26 6.29 -7.59
N ILE A 108 0.65 6.40 -6.42
CA ILE A 108 -0.64 5.75 -6.16
C ILE A 108 -1.78 6.53 -6.79
N VAL A 109 -2.67 5.83 -7.50
CA VAL A 109 -3.87 6.37 -8.14
C VAL A 109 -5.10 5.68 -7.54
N PRO A 110 -5.66 6.21 -6.44
CA PRO A 110 -6.88 5.68 -5.87
C PRO A 110 -8.08 6.04 -6.76
N ILE A 111 -8.90 5.04 -7.08
CA ILE A 111 -10.12 5.20 -7.87
C ILE A 111 -11.29 4.73 -7.02
N ASP A 112 -12.39 5.50 -7.03
CA ASP A 112 -13.60 5.17 -6.31
C ASP A 112 -14.15 3.79 -6.72
N ALA A 113 -14.41 2.94 -5.74
CA ALA A 113 -14.96 1.61 -5.97
C ALA A 113 -16.40 1.63 -6.52
N ALA A 114 -17.14 2.72 -6.31
CA ALA A 114 -18.53 2.86 -6.77
C ALA A 114 -18.66 3.27 -8.25
N LEU A 115 -17.57 3.59 -8.93
CA LEU A 115 -17.61 3.97 -10.35
C LEU A 115 -18.10 2.84 -11.23
N HIS A 116 -18.91 3.20 -12.24
CA HIS A 116 -19.31 2.28 -13.28
C HIS A 116 -18.12 1.85 -14.17
N GLU A 117 -18.25 0.70 -14.82
CA GLU A 117 -17.22 0.09 -15.66
C GLU A 117 -16.61 1.07 -16.66
N LYS A 118 -17.43 1.80 -17.43
CA LYS A 118 -16.99 2.76 -18.43
C LYS A 118 -16.12 3.88 -17.85
N GLU A 119 -16.50 4.40 -16.68
CA GLU A 119 -15.76 5.46 -16.00
C GLU A 119 -14.42 4.94 -15.48
N MET A 120 -14.43 3.75 -14.88
CA MET A 120 -13.23 3.05 -14.43
C MET A 120 -12.25 2.85 -15.58
N LEU A 121 -12.71 2.32 -16.74
CA LEU A 121 -11.87 2.08 -17.91
C LEU A 121 -11.30 3.39 -18.49
N ASN A 122 -12.05 4.48 -18.48
CA ASN A 122 -11.57 5.80 -18.91
C ASN A 122 -10.44 6.31 -17.98
N LEU A 123 -10.58 6.14 -16.66
CA LEU A 123 -9.53 6.54 -15.72
C LEU A 123 -8.28 5.70 -15.84
N LEU A 124 -8.41 4.39 -16.09
CA LEU A 124 -7.28 3.51 -16.36
C LEU A 124 -6.53 3.91 -17.65
N GLU A 125 -7.27 4.34 -18.70
CA GLU A 125 -6.67 4.81 -19.94
C GLU A 125 -5.82 6.07 -19.74
N VAL A 126 -6.29 7.00 -18.91
CA VAL A 126 -5.53 8.22 -18.54
C VAL A 126 -4.37 7.88 -17.61
N ALA A 127 -4.61 7.01 -16.63
CA ALA A 127 -3.60 6.66 -15.64
C ALA A 127 -2.43 5.87 -16.25
N LYS A 128 -2.70 4.94 -17.16
CA LYS A 128 -1.72 4.00 -17.75
C LYS A 128 -0.90 3.30 -16.65
N PRO A 129 -1.56 2.56 -15.75
CA PRO A 129 -0.89 2.01 -14.58
C PRO A 129 0.05 0.85 -14.94
N LYS A 130 1.11 0.70 -14.17
CA LYS A 130 2.01 -0.46 -14.20
C LYS A 130 1.36 -1.68 -13.54
N PHE A 131 0.59 -1.45 -12.46
CA PHE A 131 -0.14 -2.47 -11.72
C PHE A 131 -1.53 -1.97 -11.35
N ILE A 132 -2.49 -2.91 -11.31
CA ILE A 132 -3.88 -2.65 -10.95
C ILE A 132 -4.28 -3.57 -9.80
N PHE A 133 -4.79 -3.01 -8.72
CA PHE A 133 -5.32 -3.74 -7.56
C PHE A 133 -6.78 -3.37 -7.37
N VAL A 134 -7.66 -4.36 -7.47
CA VAL A 134 -9.12 -4.13 -7.47
C VAL A 134 -9.86 -5.26 -6.75
N ASP A 135 -11.11 -5.02 -6.39
CA ASP A 135 -12.01 -6.07 -5.94
C ASP A 135 -12.32 -7.05 -7.08
N ASP A 136 -12.62 -8.31 -6.75
CA ASP A 136 -12.75 -9.43 -7.69
C ASP A 136 -13.75 -9.16 -8.81
N GLU A 137 -14.88 -8.53 -8.50
CA GLU A 137 -15.93 -8.24 -9.47
C GLU A 137 -15.48 -7.33 -10.62
N LYS A 138 -14.36 -6.59 -10.43
CA LYS A 138 -13.81 -5.68 -11.43
C LYS A 138 -12.78 -6.34 -12.35
N ILE A 139 -12.19 -7.47 -11.92
CA ILE A 139 -11.06 -8.10 -12.63
C ILE A 139 -11.45 -8.49 -14.06
N ALA A 140 -12.64 -9.09 -14.25
CA ALA A 140 -13.04 -9.63 -15.54
C ALA A 140 -13.05 -8.56 -16.65
N TYR A 141 -13.83 -7.50 -16.49
CA TYR A 141 -13.97 -6.46 -17.50
C TYR A 141 -12.70 -5.62 -17.70
N ILE A 142 -11.90 -5.45 -16.61
CA ILE A 142 -10.62 -4.75 -16.74
C ILE A 142 -9.65 -5.59 -17.57
N ASN A 143 -9.60 -6.91 -17.32
CA ASN A 143 -8.71 -7.81 -18.03
C ASN A 143 -9.02 -7.93 -19.52
N GLU A 144 -10.27 -7.75 -19.95
CA GLU A 144 -10.66 -7.73 -21.36
C GLU A 144 -9.92 -6.60 -22.13
N LYS A 145 -9.74 -5.43 -21.51
CA LYS A 145 -9.10 -4.26 -22.14
C LYS A 145 -7.62 -4.13 -21.79
N TYR A 146 -7.19 -4.63 -20.63
CA TYR A 146 -5.85 -4.45 -20.06
C TYR A 146 -5.16 -5.80 -19.79
N ALA A 147 -5.27 -6.77 -20.70
CA ALA A 147 -4.71 -8.12 -20.54
C ALA A 147 -3.20 -8.15 -20.27
N GLU A 148 -2.45 -7.17 -20.78
CA GLU A 148 -1.01 -7.04 -20.59
C GLU A 148 -0.62 -6.38 -19.27
N THR A 149 -1.56 -5.71 -18.60
CA THR A 149 -1.29 -5.06 -17.31
C THR A 149 -1.59 -6.05 -16.17
N PRO A 150 -0.64 -6.31 -15.26
CA PRO A 150 -0.90 -7.19 -14.13
C PRO A 150 -2.02 -6.66 -13.23
N ILE A 151 -3.06 -7.47 -13.05
CA ILE A 151 -4.24 -7.17 -12.22
C ILE A 151 -4.26 -8.13 -11.03
N PHE A 152 -4.53 -7.59 -9.83
CA PHE A 152 -4.54 -8.31 -8.57
C PHE A 152 -5.82 -8.08 -7.79
N SER A 153 -6.24 -9.09 -7.03
CA SER A 153 -7.41 -9.04 -6.15
C SER A 153 -7.07 -8.42 -4.80
N LEU A 154 -7.98 -7.59 -4.29
CA LEU A 154 -7.93 -7.04 -2.93
C LEU A 154 -8.72 -7.89 -1.92
N ASN A 155 -9.70 -8.68 -2.37
CA ASN A 155 -10.71 -9.25 -1.47
C ASN A 155 -10.95 -10.76 -1.62
N SER A 156 -10.14 -11.49 -2.37
CA SER A 156 -10.30 -12.93 -2.50
C SER A 156 -9.01 -13.70 -2.26
N GLU A 157 -8.92 -14.33 -1.11
CA GLU A 157 -7.83 -15.25 -0.76
C GLU A 157 -7.80 -16.50 -1.66
N LYS A 158 -8.92 -16.82 -2.32
CA LYS A 158 -9.03 -17.96 -3.24
C LYS A 158 -8.36 -17.72 -4.59
N ILE A 159 -8.11 -16.46 -4.94
CA ILE A 159 -7.48 -16.10 -6.20
C ILE A 159 -5.96 -16.13 -6.04
N LYS A 160 -5.25 -16.82 -6.93
CA LYS A 160 -3.79 -16.89 -6.92
C LYS A 160 -3.11 -15.51 -6.91
N LYS A 161 -3.77 -14.53 -7.53
CA LYS A 161 -3.32 -13.13 -7.59
C LYS A 161 -3.88 -12.27 -6.44
N TYR A 162 -4.24 -12.86 -5.29
CA TYR A 162 -4.60 -12.09 -4.10
C TYR A 162 -3.39 -11.35 -3.53
N VAL A 163 -3.60 -10.10 -3.14
CA VAL A 163 -2.52 -9.18 -2.77
C VAL A 163 -1.58 -9.71 -1.68
N TYR A 164 -2.09 -10.45 -0.70
CA TYR A 164 -1.24 -11.01 0.37
C TYR A 164 -0.53 -12.33 -0.01
N ASN A 165 -0.87 -12.93 -1.15
CA ASN A 165 -0.18 -14.09 -1.69
C ASN A 165 0.99 -13.72 -2.61
N ILE A 166 1.15 -12.44 -2.91
CA ILE A 166 2.23 -11.91 -3.75
C ILE A 166 3.53 -11.92 -2.98
N LYS A 167 4.53 -12.61 -3.50
CA LYS A 167 5.87 -12.72 -2.88
C LYS A 167 6.95 -12.66 -3.95
N THR A 168 8.14 -12.27 -3.54
CA THR A 168 9.36 -12.36 -4.36
C THR A 168 10.54 -12.74 -3.49
N ASP A 169 11.41 -13.58 -4.03
CA ASP A 169 12.70 -13.94 -3.42
C ASP A 169 13.83 -13.03 -3.92
N LYS A 170 13.53 -12.09 -4.84
CA LYS A 170 14.52 -11.15 -5.34
C LYS A 170 14.86 -10.12 -4.28
N GLU A 171 16.13 -9.89 -4.04
CA GLU A 171 16.60 -8.76 -3.27
C GLU A 171 16.43 -7.48 -4.09
N VAL A 172 15.91 -6.42 -3.46
CA VAL A 172 15.78 -5.09 -4.03
C VAL A 172 16.21 -4.05 -3.00
N GLU A 173 16.80 -2.96 -3.48
CA GLU A 173 17.08 -1.78 -2.67
C GLU A 173 15.89 -0.82 -2.73
N PHE A 174 15.64 -0.09 -1.63
CA PHE A 174 14.56 0.89 -1.50
C PHE A 174 15.11 2.31 -1.49
#